data_1d6f890e2cf77124dfd9c08ee0728a8b
#
_entry.id   1d6f890e2cf77124dfd9c08ee0728a8b
#
_cell.length_a   1.000
_cell.length_b   1.000
_cell.length_c   1.000
_cell.angle_alpha   90.00
_cell.angle_beta   90.00
_cell.angle_gamma   90.00
#
_symmetry.space_group_name_H-M   'P 1'
#
loop_
_entity.id
_entity.type
_entity.pdbx_description
1 polymer ?
#
loop_
_entity_poly.entity_id
_entity_poly.type
_entity_poly.pdbx_seq_one_letter_code
_entity_poly.pdbx_strand_id
1 'polypeptide(L)'
;MTPPPDRPRRERPTARTPQRSARPPRRKPLDPARRAAFDVLQAVRERDAYPNLLLPVLLRERGISGRDAAFATELTYGSSRVRGLLDAVIGSAANREPETINPVLLDLLRLGTYQLLRTRVDAHAAVSTTVEQAGIEFDSSRAGFVNAVLRTISTRDEQSWVDELAPDRSVDPVGHAAFVRAHPRWVAQSFVDALGASAGELDAALAADDDRPQVHLAARPGVLTADELAGAVNGDVGRFSPYAVYLPSGDPAQIAAVRDGHALVQDEGSQLVARALTLAPLADDQGRWLDLCAGPGGKTALLAAIAVGSGARVTAVEPAEHRADLVVQNTSGLPVDVLQADGRSTGLEPGFDRVLVDAPCTGLGALRRRPDSRWRRQPADIPALTRLQRELLASAIALTRPGGVVLYATCSPHLAETIGVVGDALRRHPVIALDTRPLFEPVADLGDGPYVQLWPHRHGTDAMFAAALLKLDT
;
A
#
# COMPACT_ATOMS: atom_id res chain seq x y z
N MET A 1 -67.43 57.74 -70.34
CA MET A 1 -66.02 57.60 -70.04
C MET A 1 -65.86 57.02 -68.66
N THR A 2 -65.62 55.75 -68.61
CA THR A 2 -65.43 54.96 -67.36
C THR A 2 -63.93 54.83 -67.09
N PRO A 3 -63.47 55.04 -65.86
CA PRO A 3 -62.04 54.84 -65.51
C PRO A 3 -61.67 53.34 -65.39
N PRO A 4 -60.47 52.98 -65.66
CA PRO A 4 -60.01 51.57 -65.65
C PRO A 4 -59.77 51.00 -64.22
N PRO A 5 -59.84 49.67 -64.05
CA PRO A 5 -59.77 49.04 -62.74
C PRO A 5 -58.34 49.02 -62.14
N ASP A 6 -58.34 49.15 -60.85
CA ASP A 6 -57.13 49.10 -59.97
C ASP A 6 -56.43 47.79 -60.03
N ARG A 7 -55.08 47.79 -60.14
CA ARG A 7 -54.17 46.58 -60.09
C ARG A 7 -53.85 46.23 -58.66
N PRO A 8 -53.86 44.93 -58.26
CA PRO A 8 -53.54 44.55 -56.89
C PRO A 8 -52.00 44.71 -56.60
N ARG A 9 -51.71 45.30 -55.49
CA ARG A 9 -50.38 45.44 -54.91
C ARG A 9 -49.74 44.04 -54.64
N ARG A 10 -48.60 43.72 -55.27
CA ARG A 10 -47.78 42.57 -54.88
C ARG A 10 -47.15 42.83 -53.53
N GLU A 11 -47.48 41.99 -52.55
CA GLU A 11 -46.77 41.91 -51.30
C GLU A 11 -45.33 41.36 -51.52
N ARG A 12 -44.36 42.08 -50.98
CA ARG A 12 -42.97 41.61 -50.96
C ARG A 12 -42.81 40.52 -49.91
N PRO A 13 -42.09 39.40 -50.18
CA PRO A 13 -41.80 38.40 -49.18
C PRO A 13 -40.85 39.01 -48.16
N THR A 14 -41.22 38.96 -46.88
CA THR A 14 -40.35 39.28 -45.72
C THR A 14 -39.24 38.23 -45.68
N ALA A 15 -37.98 38.65 -45.90
CA ALA A 15 -36.80 37.79 -45.73
C ALA A 15 -36.71 37.30 -44.26
N ARG A 16 -36.93 36.00 -44.06
CA ARG A 16 -36.61 35.33 -42.79
C ARG A 16 -35.10 35.40 -42.57
N THR A 17 -34.68 36.14 -41.57
CA THR A 17 -33.30 36.12 -41.04
C THR A 17 -32.96 34.68 -40.59
N PRO A 18 -31.86 34.08 -41.04
CA PRO A 18 -31.48 32.74 -40.58
C PRO A 18 -31.15 32.85 -39.10
N GLN A 19 -31.91 32.14 -38.24
CA GLN A 19 -31.51 31.88 -36.85
C GLN A 19 -30.16 31.21 -36.87
N ARG A 20 -29.11 31.91 -36.39
CA ARG A 20 -27.84 31.32 -36.08
C ARG A 20 -28.08 30.19 -35.07
N SER A 21 -28.00 28.95 -35.53
CA SER A 21 -27.93 27.80 -34.64
C SER A 21 -26.77 28.02 -33.66
N ALA A 22 -27.12 28.23 -32.37
CA ALA A 22 -26.12 28.31 -31.33
C ALA A 22 -25.31 27.01 -31.36
N ARG A 23 -24.02 27.11 -31.70
CA ARG A 23 -23.08 26.02 -31.57
C ARG A 23 -23.14 25.53 -30.11
N PRO A 24 -23.37 24.22 -29.87
CA PRO A 24 -23.35 23.71 -28.49
C PRO A 24 -22.05 24.15 -27.82
N PRO A 25 -22.10 24.59 -26.55
CA PRO A 25 -20.90 25.01 -25.85
C PRO A 25 -19.88 23.90 -25.91
N ARG A 26 -18.67 24.20 -26.37
CA ARG A 26 -17.54 23.26 -26.34
C ARG A 26 -17.37 22.86 -24.88
N ARG A 27 -17.71 21.62 -24.55
CA ARG A 27 -17.42 21.06 -23.22
C ARG A 27 -15.92 21.25 -22.98
N LYS A 28 -15.56 21.89 -21.88
CA LYS A 28 -14.16 21.96 -21.45
C LYS A 28 -13.66 20.53 -21.27
N PRO A 29 -12.43 20.21 -21.73
CA PRO A 29 -11.86 18.92 -21.41
C PRO A 29 -11.77 18.76 -19.89
N LEU A 30 -12.12 17.60 -19.39
CA LEU A 30 -11.95 17.27 -17.96
C LEU A 30 -10.52 17.51 -17.53
N ASP A 31 -10.35 17.96 -16.29
CA ASP A 31 -9.05 18.07 -15.66
C ASP A 31 -8.33 16.71 -15.67
N PRO A 32 -7.15 16.61 -16.31
CA PRO A 32 -6.50 15.33 -16.53
C PRO A 32 -6.06 14.65 -15.23
N ALA A 33 -5.70 15.42 -14.20
CA ALA A 33 -5.28 14.87 -12.92
C ALA A 33 -6.46 14.25 -12.17
N ARG A 34 -7.60 14.95 -12.12
CA ARG A 34 -8.83 14.45 -11.50
C ARG A 34 -9.38 13.23 -12.24
N ARG A 35 -9.30 13.25 -13.57
CA ARG A 35 -9.70 12.11 -14.40
C ARG A 35 -8.82 10.89 -14.11
N ALA A 36 -7.52 11.06 -14.04
CA ALA A 36 -6.60 9.97 -13.73
C ALA A 36 -6.89 9.36 -12.35
N ALA A 37 -7.07 10.20 -11.31
CA ALA A 37 -7.42 9.72 -9.98
C ALA A 37 -8.74 8.94 -9.97
N PHE A 38 -9.76 9.44 -10.63
CA PHE A 38 -11.05 8.76 -10.74
C PHE A 38 -10.94 7.39 -11.43
N ASP A 39 -10.24 7.31 -12.55
CA ASP A 39 -10.05 6.05 -13.28
C ASP A 39 -9.30 5.01 -12.45
N VAL A 40 -8.34 5.45 -11.61
CA VAL A 40 -7.66 4.54 -10.67
C VAL A 40 -8.60 4.04 -9.59
N LEU A 41 -9.43 4.92 -8.97
CA LEU A 41 -10.40 4.48 -7.96
C LEU A 41 -11.42 3.48 -8.54
N GLN A 42 -11.89 3.71 -9.77
CA GLN A 42 -12.75 2.75 -10.47
C GLN A 42 -12.04 1.40 -10.67
N ALA A 43 -10.80 1.41 -11.14
CA ALA A 43 -10.04 0.19 -11.36
C ALA A 43 -9.77 -0.58 -10.06
N VAL A 44 -9.52 0.12 -8.95
CA VAL A 44 -9.42 -0.46 -7.60
C VAL A 44 -10.71 -1.18 -7.22
N ARG A 45 -11.86 -0.57 -7.46
CA ARG A 45 -13.17 -1.13 -7.12
C ARG A 45 -13.58 -2.29 -8.04
N GLU A 46 -13.33 -2.17 -9.35
CA GLU A 46 -13.89 -3.10 -10.36
C GLU A 46 -12.96 -4.27 -10.67
N ARG A 47 -11.65 -4.07 -10.59
CA ARG A 47 -10.62 -5.03 -11.01
C ARG A 47 -9.63 -5.36 -9.92
N ASP A 48 -9.90 -4.92 -8.69
CA ASP A 48 -9.01 -5.11 -7.54
C ASP A 48 -7.56 -4.62 -7.79
N ALA A 49 -7.43 -3.59 -8.66
CA ALA A 49 -6.15 -3.02 -9.04
C ALA A 49 -5.44 -2.38 -7.84
N TYR A 50 -4.11 -2.34 -7.91
CA TYR A 50 -3.30 -1.68 -6.89
C TYR A 50 -2.93 -0.26 -7.35
N PRO A 51 -3.33 0.80 -6.61
CA PRO A 51 -3.06 2.19 -6.99
C PRO A 51 -1.58 2.47 -7.26
N ASN A 52 -0.69 1.90 -6.45
CA ASN A 52 0.75 2.08 -6.57
C ASN A 52 1.37 1.46 -7.84
N LEU A 53 0.70 0.49 -8.45
CA LEU A 53 1.11 -0.10 -9.72
C LEU A 53 0.45 0.60 -10.91
N LEU A 54 -0.85 0.91 -10.79
CA LEU A 54 -1.63 1.45 -11.89
C LEU A 54 -1.38 2.93 -12.16
N LEU A 55 -1.36 3.77 -11.11
CA LEU A 55 -1.27 5.22 -11.28
C LEU A 55 0.00 5.67 -12.04
N PRO A 56 1.22 5.18 -11.72
CA PRO A 56 2.42 5.58 -12.46
C PRO A 56 2.37 5.22 -13.95
N VAL A 57 1.78 4.07 -14.29
CA VAL A 57 1.60 3.64 -15.68
C VAL A 57 0.64 4.58 -16.40
N LEU A 58 -0.51 4.82 -15.81
CA LEU A 58 -1.56 5.68 -16.39
C LEU A 58 -1.09 7.13 -16.57
N LEU A 59 -0.32 7.68 -15.64
CA LEU A 59 0.25 9.03 -15.77
C LEU A 59 1.23 9.10 -16.94
N ARG A 60 2.10 8.10 -17.12
CA ARG A 60 3.03 8.03 -18.26
C ARG A 60 2.30 7.89 -19.59
N GLU A 61 1.36 6.97 -19.70
CA GLU A 61 0.56 6.77 -20.91
C GLU A 61 -0.19 8.01 -21.35
N ARG A 62 -0.66 8.82 -20.40
CA ARG A 62 -1.39 10.07 -20.67
C ARG A 62 -0.51 11.29 -20.79
N GLY A 63 0.80 11.17 -20.60
CA GLY A 63 1.73 12.30 -20.62
C GLY A 63 1.49 13.31 -19.49
N ILE A 64 0.91 12.86 -18.35
CA ILE A 64 0.66 13.71 -17.18
C ILE A 64 1.93 13.74 -16.34
N SER A 65 2.47 14.94 -16.12
CA SER A 65 3.74 15.13 -15.42
C SER A 65 3.72 16.35 -14.49
N GLY A 66 4.79 16.55 -13.72
CA GLY A 66 4.97 17.73 -12.88
C GLY A 66 3.84 17.90 -11.85
N ARG A 67 3.27 19.10 -11.79
CA ARG A 67 2.24 19.49 -10.82
C ARG A 67 0.95 18.64 -10.96
N ASP A 68 0.55 18.34 -12.18
CA ASP A 68 -0.68 17.57 -12.41
C ASP A 68 -0.51 16.11 -12.00
N ALA A 69 0.66 15.51 -12.22
CA ALA A 69 0.98 14.17 -11.73
C ALA A 69 1.01 14.12 -10.20
N ALA A 70 1.61 15.14 -9.55
CA ALA A 70 1.61 15.25 -8.10
C ALA A 70 0.19 15.40 -7.53
N PHE A 71 -0.66 16.18 -8.19
CA PHE A 71 -2.06 16.34 -7.78
C PHE A 71 -2.89 15.08 -7.99
N ALA A 72 -2.74 14.37 -9.11
CA ALA A 72 -3.38 13.08 -9.33
C ALA A 72 -2.96 12.05 -8.28
N THR A 73 -1.68 12.07 -7.91
CA THR A 73 -1.11 11.21 -6.86
C THR A 73 -1.74 11.53 -5.51
N GLU A 74 -1.79 12.81 -5.14
CA GLU A 74 -2.43 13.29 -3.90
C GLU A 74 -3.90 12.87 -3.82
N LEU A 75 -4.67 13.11 -4.88
CA LEU A 75 -6.08 12.72 -4.93
C LEU A 75 -6.28 11.21 -4.79
N THR A 76 -5.49 10.42 -5.50
CA THR A 76 -5.63 8.95 -5.51
C THR A 76 -5.29 8.34 -4.16
N TYR A 77 -4.09 8.63 -3.65
CA TYR A 77 -3.64 8.03 -2.39
C TYR A 77 -4.34 8.65 -1.19
N GLY A 78 -4.56 9.96 -1.21
CA GLY A 78 -5.23 10.68 -0.13
C GLY A 78 -6.66 10.22 0.06
N SER A 79 -7.48 10.17 -1.01
CA SER A 79 -8.86 9.70 -0.91
C SER A 79 -8.95 8.21 -0.55
N SER A 80 -8.02 7.39 -1.04
CA SER A 80 -7.95 5.97 -0.65
C SER A 80 -7.60 5.80 0.83
N ARG A 81 -6.68 6.64 1.34
CA ARG A 81 -6.23 6.60 2.74
C ARG A 81 -7.37 6.89 3.71
N VAL A 82 -8.12 7.96 3.47
CA VAL A 82 -9.15 8.44 4.39
C VAL A 82 -10.57 8.02 3.99
N ARG A 83 -10.70 6.99 3.17
CA ARG A 83 -11.97 6.55 2.60
C ARG A 83 -13.09 6.42 3.63
N GLY A 84 -12.84 5.81 4.79
CA GLY A 84 -13.86 5.61 5.81
C GLY A 84 -14.40 6.92 6.40
N LEU A 85 -13.51 7.91 6.61
CA LEU A 85 -13.92 9.25 7.03
C LEU A 85 -14.75 9.93 5.93
N LEU A 86 -14.31 9.85 4.67
CA LEU A 86 -15.05 10.42 3.55
C LEU A 86 -16.44 9.79 3.42
N ASP A 87 -16.52 8.47 3.54
CA ASP A 87 -17.80 7.74 3.45
C ASP A 87 -18.74 8.15 4.57
N ALA A 88 -18.28 8.30 5.81
CA ALA A 88 -19.09 8.78 6.93
C ALA A 88 -19.60 10.21 6.71
N VAL A 89 -18.74 11.13 6.26
CA VAL A 89 -19.12 12.52 5.94
C VAL A 89 -20.12 12.56 4.78
N ILE A 90 -19.89 11.80 3.71
CA ILE A 90 -20.82 11.70 2.56
C ILE A 90 -22.16 11.14 3.00
N GLY A 91 -22.15 10.08 3.81
CA GLY A 91 -23.37 9.44 4.33
C GLY A 91 -24.21 10.41 5.15
N SER A 92 -23.61 11.13 6.07
CA SER A 92 -24.27 12.17 6.88
C SER A 92 -24.81 13.30 5.99
N ALA A 93 -23.99 13.86 5.10
CA ALA A 93 -24.38 14.96 4.22
C ALA A 93 -25.49 14.57 3.22
N ALA A 94 -25.50 13.32 2.77
CA ALA A 94 -26.50 12.77 1.85
C ALA A 94 -27.74 12.22 2.56
N ASN A 95 -27.69 12.07 3.87
CA ASN A 95 -28.67 11.35 4.69
C ASN A 95 -29.00 9.96 4.10
N ARG A 96 -27.94 9.20 3.79
CA ARG A 96 -27.99 7.86 3.19
C ARG A 96 -26.77 7.03 3.62
N GLU A 97 -26.97 5.73 3.76
CA GLU A 97 -25.84 4.79 3.88
C GLU A 97 -24.99 4.82 2.60
N PRO A 98 -23.67 4.99 2.69
CA PRO A 98 -22.76 5.09 1.53
C PRO A 98 -22.91 3.92 0.55
N GLU A 99 -23.18 2.71 1.04
CA GLU A 99 -23.34 1.49 0.25
C GLU A 99 -24.60 1.52 -0.64
N THR A 100 -25.56 2.39 -0.33
CA THR A 100 -26.78 2.59 -1.14
C THR A 100 -26.57 3.58 -2.28
N ILE A 101 -25.46 4.32 -2.27
CA ILE A 101 -25.09 5.25 -3.34
C ILE A 101 -24.46 4.45 -4.48
N ASN A 102 -24.79 4.80 -5.73
CA ASN A 102 -24.14 4.18 -6.89
C ASN A 102 -22.60 4.23 -6.72
N PRO A 103 -21.87 3.10 -6.84
CA PRO A 103 -20.45 3.04 -6.52
C PRO A 103 -19.57 4.01 -7.31
N VAL A 104 -19.88 4.24 -8.60
CA VAL A 104 -19.15 5.19 -9.45
C VAL A 104 -19.39 6.63 -8.98
N LEU A 105 -20.61 6.92 -8.56
CA LEU A 105 -20.98 8.22 -8.02
C LEU A 105 -20.34 8.47 -6.65
N LEU A 106 -20.23 7.43 -5.84
CA LEU A 106 -19.55 7.48 -4.55
C LEU A 106 -18.05 7.77 -4.72
N ASP A 107 -17.39 7.18 -5.74
CA ASP A 107 -15.98 7.49 -6.03
C ASP A 107 -15.79 8.97 -6.40
N LEU A 108 -16.73 9.57 -7.17
CA LEU A 108 -16.70 11.02 -7.45
C LEU A 108 -16.92 11.85 -6.19
N LEU A 109 -17.87 11.47 -5.35
CA LEU A 109 -18.12 12.14 -4.07
C LEU A 109 -16.90 12.07 -3.15
N ARG A 110 -16.21 10.91 -3.05
CA ARG A 110 -14.96 10.77 -2.29
C ARG A 110 -13.90 11.74 -2.78
N LEU A 111 -13.67 11.83 -4.08
CA LEU A 111 -12.69 12.77 -4.66
C LEU A 111 -13.07 14.24 -4.42
N GLY A 112 -14.35 14.58 -4.54
CA GLY A 112 -14.85 15.92 -4.25
C GLY A 112 -14.71 16.27 -2.77
N THR A 113 -15.12 15.38 -1.88
CA THR A 113 -15.04 15.55 -0.42
C THR A 113 -13.58 15.66 0.03
N TYR A 114 -12.69 14.83 -0.51
CA TYR A 114 -11.25 14.91 -0.23
C TYR A 114 -10.67 16.28 -0.60
N GLN A 115 -11.03 16.79 -1.78
CA GLN A 115 -10.60 18.12 -2.19
C GLN A 115 -11.09 19.23 -1.25
N LEU A 116 -12.35 19.14 -0.80
CA LEU A 116 -12.95 20.12 0.12
C LEU A 116 -12.29 20.13 1.50
N LEU A 117 -11.97 18.95 2.05
CA LEU A 117 -11.54 18.81 3.44
C LEU A 117 -10.02 18.76 3.61
N ARG A 118 -9.30 18.23 2.63
CA ARG A 118 -7.87 17.87 2.77
C ARG A 118 -6.93 18.56 1.80
N THR A 119 -7.43 19.39 0.88
CA THR A 119 -6.57 20.08 -0.09
C THR A 119 -6.72 21.61 0.01
N ARG A 120 -5.83 22.32 -0.67
CA ARG A 120 -5.90 23.79 -0.81
C ARG A 120 -6.71 24.21 -2.04
N VAL A 121 -7.46 23.32 -2.65
CA VAL A 121 -8.33 23.64 -3.78
C VAL A 121 -9.47 24.50 -3.26
N ASP A 122 -9.77 25.59 -3.97
CA ASP A 122 -10.93 26.42 -3.65
C ASP A 122 -12.22 25.59 -3.66
N ALA A 123 -13.07 25.78 -2.65
CA ALA A 123 -14.29 24.98 -2.47
C ALA A 123 -15.21 25.04 -3.68
N HIS A 124 -15.36 26.23 -4.30
CA HIS A 124 -16.17 26.38 -5.50
C HIS A 124 -15.56 25.58 -6.68
N ALA A 125 -14.24 25.58 -6.81
CA ALA A 125 -13.55 24.82 -7.86
C ALA A 125 -13.67 23.30 -7.62
N ALA A 126 -13.52 22.82 -6.39
CA ALA A 126 -13.70 21.42 -6.02
C ALA A 126 -15.11 20.93 -6.36
N VAL A 127 -16.15 21.68 -5.94
CA VAL A 127 -17.56 21.35 -6.25
C VAL A 127 -17.82 21.39 -7.76
N SER A 128 -17.47 22.48 -8.44
CA SER A 128 -17.82 22.67 -9.87
C SER A 128 -17.17 21.63 -10.77
N THR A 129 -15.89 21.29 -10.55
CA THR A 129 -15.19 20.29 -11.36
C THR A 129 -15.71 18.87 -11.12
N THR A 130 -16.07 18.52 -9.89
CA THR A 130 -16.66 17.21 -9.57
C THR A 130 -18.06 17.08 -10.15
N VAL A 131 -18.88 18.13 -10.09
CA VAL A 131 -20.22 18.18 -10.70
C VAL A 131 -20.13 18.08 -12.23
N GLU A 132 -19.18 18.78 -12.86
CA GLU A 132 -18.93 18.68 -14.29
C GLU A 132 -18.58 17.24 -14.69
N GLN A 133 -17.70 16.60 -13.94
CA GLN A 133 -17.35 15.20 -14.18
C GLN A 133 -18.56 14.27 -14.00
N ALA A 134 -19.37 14.46 -12.97
CA ALA A 134 -20.60 13.69 -12.77
C ALA A 134 -21.61 13.88 -13.94
N GLY A 135 -21.71 15.09 -14.49
CA GLY A 135 -22.55 15.37 -15.67
C GLY A 135 -22.04 14.72 -16.97
N ILE A 136 -20.77 14.35 -17.05
CA ILE A 136 -20.18 13.61 -18.18
C ILE A 136 -20.35 12.10 -18.01
N GLU A 137 -20.13 11.58 -16.81
CA GLU A 137 -20.26 10.15 -16.50
C GLU A 137 -21.73 9.69 -16.43
N PHE A 138 -22.64 10.58 -16.08
CA PHE A 138 -24.05 10.29 -15.83
C PHE A 138 -24.97 11.30 -16.51
N ASP A 139 -25.99 11.71 -15.82
CA ASP A 139 -27.03 12.66 -16.22
C ASP A 139 -27.09 13.88 -15.29
N SER A 140 -27.93 14.86 -15.66
CA SER A 140 -28.10 16.08 -14.89
C SER A 140 -28.69 15.88 -13.48
N SER A 141 -29.50 14.83 -13.28
CA SER A 141 -30.07 14.51 -11.96
C SER A 141 -29.00 14.04 -10.99
N ARG A 142 -28.12 13.15 -11.44
CA ARG A 142 -26.99 12.65 -10.63
C ARG A 142 -25.95 13.74 -10.38
N ALA A 143 -25.68 14.59 -11.37
CA ALA A 143 -24.85 15.78 -11.18
C ALA A 143 -25.44 16.74 -10.15
N GLY A 144 -26.78 16.92 -10.15
CA GLY A 144 -27.51 17.70 -9.13
C GLY A 144 -27.35 17.11 -7.72
N PHE A 145 -27.42 15.80 -7.59
CA PHE A 145 -27.19 15.11 -6.32
C PHE A 145 -25.77 15.35 -5.80
N VAL A 146 -24.73 15.17 -6.65
CA VAL A 146 -23.34 15.45 -6.29
C VAL A 146 -23.17 16.90 -5.83
N ASN A 147 -23.78 17.86 -6.55
CA ASN A 147 -23.72 19.26 -6.16
C ASN A 147 -24.35 19.52 -4.79
N ALA A 148 -25.52 18.95 -4.51
CA ALA A 148 -26.19 19.10 -3.22
C ALA A 148 -25.34 18.56 -2.07
N VAL A 149 -24.83 17.32 -2.20
CA VAL A 149 -24.00 16.68 -1.17
C VAL A 149 -22.71 17.47 -0.92
N LEU A 150 -21.95 17.80 -1.97
CA LEU A 150 -20.69 18.54 -1.81
C LEU A 150 -20.88 19.95 -1.27
N ARG A 151 -21.98 20.64 -1.61
CA ARG A 151 -22.31 21.93 -1.00
C ARG A 151 -22.60 21.80 0.49
N THR A 152 -23.33 20.77 0.92
CA THR A 152 -23.53 20.50 2.36
C THR A 152 -22.20 20.26 3.05
N ILE A 153 -21.33 19.44 2.45
CA ILE A 153 -20.00 19.16 3.03
C ILE A 153 -19.16 20.44 3.14
N SER A 154 -19.19 21.31 2.14
CA SER A 154 -18.37 22.54 2.11
C SER A 154 -18.77 23.61 3.13
N THR A 155 -19.87 23.42 3.86
CA THR A 155 -20.31 24.37 4.92
C THR A 155 -19.54 24.22 6.23
N ARG A 156 -18.77 23.15 6.39
CA ARG A 156 -18.04 22.82 7.61
C ARG A 156 -16.61 22.37 7.27
N ASP A 157 -15.70 22.56 8.21
CA ASP A 157 -14.36 21.98 8.14
C ASP A 157 -14.36 20.51 8.60
N GLU A 158 -13.23 19.84 8.38
CA GLU A 158 -13.06 18.43 8.75
C GLU A 158 -13.23 18.18 10.24
N GLN A 159 -12.70 19.08 11.09
CA GLN A 159 -12.79 18.92 12.54
C GLN A 159 -14.24 18.92 13.02
N SER A 160 -15.06 19.80 12.48
CA SER A 160 -16.50 19.86 12.78
C SER A 160 -17.24 18.56 12.40
N TRP A 161 -16.84 17.92 11.29
CA TRP A 161 -17.39 16.63 10.90
C TRP A 161 -16.90 15.50 11.81
N VAL A 162 -15.62 15.54 12.21
CA VAL A 162 -15.05 14.56 13.15
C VAL A 162 -15.73 14.67 14.51
N ASP A 163 -15.92 15.88 15.04
CA ASP A 163 -16.57 16.11 16.34
C ASP A 163 -18.01 15.60 16.38
N GLU A 164 -18.73 15.63 15.25
CA GLU A 164 -20.09 15.13 15.14
C GLU A 164 -20.17 13.61 14.97
N LEU A 165 -19.25 13.03 14.16
CA LEU A 165 -19.39 11.66 13.66
C LEU A 165 -18.53 10.64 14.39
N ALA A 166 -17.47 11.09 15.09
CA ALA A 166 -16.58 10.18 15.79
C ALA A 166 -17.29 9.52 16.99
N PRO A 167 -17.03 8.25 17.27
CA PRO A 167 -17.47 7.62 18.51
C PRO A 167 -17.02 8.41 19.72
N ASP A 168 -17.84 8.43 20.79
CA ASP A 168 -17.45 9.07 22.04
C ASP A 168 -16.18 8.44 22.60
N ARG A 169 -15.13 9.25 22.79
CA ARG A 169 -13.82 8.81 23.25
C ARG A 169 -13.86 8.15 24.63
N SER A 170 -14.81 8.53 25.48
CA SER A 170 -14.95 7.95 26.83
C SER A 170 -15.60 6.57 26.80
N VAL A 171 -16.37 6.25 25.75
CA VAL A 171 -17.11 4.99 25.58
C VAL A 171 -16.31 4.00 24.70
N ASP A 172 -15.79 4.47 23.56
CA ASP A 172 -15.01 3.68 22.62
C ASP A 172 -13.73 4.42 22.20
N PRO A 173 -12.69 4.46 23.04
CA PRO A 173 -11.45 5.18 22.73
C PRO A 173 -10.74 4.64 21.49
N VAL A 174 -10.83 3.32 21.22
CA VAL A 174 -10.25 2.69 20.03
C VAL A 174 -11.02 3.08 18.79
N GLY A 175 -12.35 3.05 18.82
CA GLY A 175 -13.19 3.49 17.71
C GLY A 175 -13.03 4.97 17.43
N HIS A 176 -12.89 5.81 18.44
CA HIS A 176 -12.59 7.23 18.29
C HIS A 176 -11.26 7.45 17.55
N ALA A 177 -10.17 6.83 18.04
CA ALA A 177 -8.86 6.95 17.39
C ALA A 177 -8.87 6.42 15.95
N ALA A 178 -9.53 5.28 15.73
CA ALA A 178 -9.71 4.70 14.40
C ALA A 178 -10.42 5.66 13.45
N PHE A 179 -11.50 6.29 13.89
CA PHE A 179 -12.27 7.24 13.09
C PHE A 179 -11.45 8.49 12.75
N VAL A 180 -10.83 9.12 13.74
CA VAL A 180 -10.00 10.33 13.59
C VAL A 180 -8.83 10.08 12.64
N ARG A 181 -8.21 8.89 12.70
CA ARG A 181 -7.10 8.46 11.84
C ARG A 181 -7.55 7.69 10.60
N ALA A 182 -8.84 7.68 10.30
CA ALA A 182 -9.43 7.04 9.12
C ALA A 182 -8.98 5.58 8.93
N HIS A 183 -9.07 4.79 10.00
CA HIS A 183 -8.83 3.34 9.98
C HIS A 183 -10.12 2.58 10.31
N PRO A 184 -10.31 1.36 9.78
CA PRO A 184 -11.32 0.46 10.33
C PRO A 184 -11.05 0.18 11.81
N ARG A 185 -12.09 0.14 12.65
CA ARG A 185 -11.96 -0.09 14.09
C ARG A 185 -11.20 -1.38 14.42
N TRP A 186 -11.40 -2.45 13.64
CA TRP A 186 -10.71 -3.73 13.84
C TRP A 186 -9.20 -3.66 13.59
N VAL A 187 -8.76 -2.79 12.67
CA VAL A 187 -7.32 -2.52 12.43
C VAL A 187 -6.71 -1.81 13.64
N ALA A 188 -7.36 -0.76 14.13
CA ALA A 188 -6.92 -0.08 15.34
C ALA A 188 -6.89 -1.01 16.57
N GLN A 189 -7.88 -1.90 16.71
CA GLN A 189 -7.87 -2.91 17.76
C GLN A 189 -6.67 -3.87 17.61
N SER A 190 -6.36 -4.32 16.39
CA SER A 190 -5.18 -5.17 16.15
C SER A 190 -3.87 -4.50 16.58
N PHE A 191 -3.79 -3.17 16.40
CA PHE A 191 -2.63 -2.38 16.85
C PHE A 191 -2.57 -2.27 18.38
N VAL A 192 -3.70 -2.00 19.04
CA VAL A 192 -3.79 -2.01 20.50
C VAL A 192 -3.33 -3.34 21.08
N ASP A 193 -3.84 -4.44 20.52
CA ASP A 193 -3.52 -5.79 20.99
C ASP A 193 -2.02 -6.09 20.84
N ALA A 194 -1.41 -5.65 19.73
CA ALA A 194 0.01 -5.85 19.45
C ALA A 194 0.93 -4.89 20.24
N LEU A 195 0.49 -3.68 20.53
CA LEU A 195 1.20 -2.71 21.37
C LEU A 195 1.21 -3.15 22.84
N GLY A 196 0.21 -3.92 23.30
CA GLY A 196 0.14 -4.43 24.67
C GLY A 196 0.27 -3.34 25.71
N ALA A 197 1.34 -3.38 26.53
CA ALA A 197 1.60 -2.37 27.56
C ALA A 197 1.79 -0.95 27.00
N SER A 198 2.17 -0.84 25.73
CA SER A 198 2.34 0.44 25.00
C SER A 198 1.08 0.89 24.27
N ALA A 199 -0.11 0.37 24.60
CA ALA A 199 -1.38 0.71 23.92
C ALA A 199 -1.68 2.23 23.89
N GLY A 200 -1.09 3.01 24.82
CA GLY A 200 -1.14 4.47 24.79
C GLY A 200 -0.53 5.12 23.55
N GLU A 201 0.28 4.40 22.78
CA GLU A 201 0.89 4.87 21.53
C GLU A 201 -0.02 4.66 20.30
N LEU A 202 -1.26 4.15 20.48
CA LEU A 202 -2.17 3.87 19.36
C LEU A 202 -2.32 5.05 18.41
N ASP A 203 -2.54 6.25 18.94
CA ASP A 203 -2.73 7.44 18.08
C ASP A 203 -1.49 7.74 17.23
N ALA A 204 -0.30 7.63 17.81
CA ALA A 204 0.97 7.81 17.09
C ALA A 204 1.18 6.71 16.02
N ALA A 205 0.83 5.45 16.34
CA ALA A 205 0.95 4.34 15.42
C ALA A 205 0.03 4.49 14.21
N LEU A 206 -1.24 4.86 14.43
CA LEU A 206 -2.20 5.11 13.34
C LEU A 206 -1.86 6.38 12.56
N ALA A 207 -1.33 7.43 13.22
CA ALA A 207 -0.90 8.66 12.55
C ALA A 207 0.26 8.39 11.58
N ALA A 208 1.22 7.55 11.96
CA ALA A 208 2.36 7.20 11.12
C ALA A 208 1.95 6.43 9.85
N ASP A 209 0.79 5.77 9.84
CA ASP A 209 0.22 5.17 8.63
C ASP A 209 -0.34 6.20 7.65
N ASP A 210 -0.60 7.42 8.11
CA ASP A 210 -1.07 8.53 7.27
C ASP A 210 0.08 9.38 6.70
N ASP A 211 1.28 9.24 7.26
CA ASP A 211 2.47 9.92 6.75
C ASP A 211 2.83 9.44 5.35
N ARG A 212 3.34 10.37 4.54
CA ARG A 212 3.92 10.01 3.25
C ARG A 212 5.19 9.19 3.49
N PRO A 213 5.21 7.90 3.09
CA PRO A 213 6.37 7.07 3.34
C PRO A 213 7.57 7.58 2.56
N GLN A 214 8.71 7.69 3.22
CA GLN A 214 9.99 7.87 2.55
C GLN A 214 10.32 6.65 1.71
N VAL A 215 10.89 6.83 0.54
CA VAL A 215 11.34 5.72 -0.30
C VAL A 215 12.68 5.24 0.23
N HIS A 216 12.73 3.97 0.63
CA HIS A 216 13.96 3.32 1.04
C HIS A 216 14.53 2.51 -0.13
N LEU A 217 15.83 2.65 -0.33
CA LEU A 217 16.62 1.85 -1.27
C LEU A 217 17.50 0.91 -0.47
N ALA A 218 17.76 -0.27 -1.01
CA ALA A 218 18.77 -1.21 -0.52
C ALA A 218 19.93 -1.24 -1.50
N ALA A 219 21.11 -0.80 -1.10
CA ALA A 219 22.34 -0.98 -1.85
C ALA A 219 22.72 -2.48 -1.88
N ARG A 220 23.17 -2.99 -3.02
CA ARG A 220 23.55 -4.40 -3.20
C ARG A 220 24.92 -4.66 -2.57
N PRO A 221 25.01 -5.49 -1.50
CA PRO A 221 26.28 -5.83 -0.90
C PRO A 221 27.30 -6.38 -1.92
N GLY A 222 28.54 -5.97 -1.80
CA GLY A 222 29.64 -6.38 -2.68
C GLY A 222 29.68 -5.66 -4.04
N VAL A 223 28.69 -4.82 -4.34
CA VAL A 223 28.63 -4.04 -5.60
C VAL A 223 28.63 -2.54 -5.30
N LEU A 224 27.83 -2.11 -4.32
CA LEU A 224 27.64 -0.70 -3.97
C LEU A 224 27.40 -0.60 -2.46
N THR A 225 28.04 0.35 -1.82
CA THR A 225 27.81 0.68 -0.41
C THR A 225 26.63 1.62 -0.25
N ALA A 226 26.06 1.69 0.96
CA ALA A 226 25.02 2.68 1.26
C ALA A 226 25.54 4.11 1.11
N ASP A 227 26.79 4.40 1.53
CA ASP A 227 27.40 5.74 1.39
C ASP A 227 27.55 6.16 -0.07
N GLU A 228 28.02 5.26 -0.94
CA GLU A 228 28.14 5.52 -2.38
C GLU A 228 26.77 5.76 -3.03
N LEU A 229 25.78 4.94 -2.66
CA LEU A 229 24.42 5.10 -3.17
C LEU A 229 23.80 6.43 -2.67
N ALA A 230 23.95 6.74 -1.38
CA ALA A 230 23.46 8.01 -0.79
C ALA A 230 24.07 9.21 -1.50
N GLY A 231 25.38 9.20 -1.75
CA GLY A 231 26.07 10.25 -2.52
C GLY A 231 25.53 10.37 -3.95
N ALA A 232 25.26 9.25 -4.62
CA ALA A 232 24.75 9.24 -6.00
C ALA A 232 23.33 9.80 -6.15
N VAL A 233 22.49 9.64 -5.11
CA VAL A 233 21.07 10.09 -5.14
C VAL A 233 20.80 11.35 -4.30
N ASN A 234 21.85 11.96 -3.70
CA ASN A 234 21.72 13.02 -2.71
C ASN A 234 20.75 12.66 -1.58
N GLY A 235 20.83 11.39 -1.13
CA GLY A 235 20.01 10.84 -0.07
C GLY A 235 20.78 10.66 1.23
N ASP A 236 20.10 10.18 2.26
CA ASP A 236 20.68 9.87 3.56
C ASP A 236 20.87 8.38 3.73
N VAL A 237 21.95 7.95 4.37
CA VAL A 237 22.14 6.55 4.78
C VAL A 237 21.05 6.17 5.80
N GLY A 238 20.54 4.95 5.71
CA GLY A 238 19.51 4.44 6.59
C GLY A 238 19.94 4.39 8.06
N ARG A 239 18.97 4.36 8.94
CA ARG A 239 19.22 4.43 10.39
C ARG A 239 19.73 3.12 10.99
N PHE A 240 19.35 2.00 10.43
CA PHE A 240 19.52 0.68 11.04
C PHE A 240 20.17 -0.35 10.13
N SER A 241 19.73 -0.43 8.87
CA SER A 241 20.31 -1.38 7.92
C SER A 241 21.59 -0.79 7.28
N PRO A 242 22.70 -1.52 7.25
CA PRO A 242 23.92 -1.04 6.61
C PRO A 242 23.81 -0.92 5.08
N TYR A 243 22.69 -1.31 4.52
CA TYR A 243 22.39 -1.26 3.08
C TYR A 243 21.37 -0.19 2.72
N ALA A 244 20.70 0.39 3.72
CA ALA A 244 19.58 1.30 3.49
C ALA A 244 20.06 2.69 3.09
N VAL A 245 19.32 3.30 2.14
CA VAL A 245 19.42 4.71 1.77
C VAL A 245 18.02 5.29 1.65
N TYR A 246 17.81 6.46 2.22
CA TYR A 246 16.55 7.19 2.13
C TYR A 246 16.59 8.18 0.98
N LEU A 247 15.71 7.98 0.01
CA LEU A 247 15.59 8.86 -1.15
C LEU A 247 14.74 10.08 -0.76
N PRO A 248 15.26 11.30 -0.84
CA PRO A 248 14.53 12.52 -0.43
C PRO A 248 13.37 12.84 -1.38
N SER A 249 13.54 12.56 -2.67
CA SER A 249 12.53 12.82 -3.70
C SER A 249 12.92 12.16 -5.02
N GLY A 250 11.99 12.11 -5.98
CA GLY A 250 12.23 11.59 -7.32
C GLY A 250 11.58 10.23 -7.55
N ASP A 251 11.72 9.75 -8.79
CA ASP A 251 11.24 8.43 -9.22
C ASP A 251 12.40 7.43 -9.12
N PRO A 252 12.33 6.41 -8.25
CA PRO A 252 13.36 5.38 -8.12
C PRO A 252 13.72 4.70 -9.46
N ALA A 253 12.75 4.57 -10.37
CA ALA A 253 12.99 3.96 -11.69
C ALA A 253 13.95 4.77 -12.58
N GLN A 254 14.20 6.02 -12.25
CA GLN A 254 15.16 6.87 -12.97
C GLN A 254 16.58 6.77 -12.42
N ILE A 255 16.77 6.13 -11.27
CA ILE A 255 18.09 5.96 -10.64
C ILE A 255 18.88 4.88 -11.37
N ALA A 256 20.08 5.22 -11.85
CA ALA A 256 20.93 4.28 -12.59
C ALA A 256 21.20 3.00 -11.79
N ALA A 257 21.60 3.12 -10.52
CA ALA A 257 21.85 1.97 -9.67
C ALA A 257 20.63 1.02 -9.53
N VAL A 258 19.41 1.55 -9.55
CA VAL A 258 18.18 0.73 -9.52
C VAL A 258 17.96 0.03 -10.87
N ARG A 259 18.13 0.74 -11.99
CA ARG A 259 17.99 0.15 -13.34
C ARG A 259 19.03 -0.94 -13.61
N ASP A 260 20.23 -0.75 -13.11
CA ASP A 260 21.37 -1.65 -13.32
C ASP A 260 21.37 -2.84 -12.31
N GLY A 261 20.39 -2.89 -11.38
CA GLY A 261 20.28 -3.94 -10.36
C GLY A 261 21.32 -3.85 -9.25
N HIS A 262 22.00 -2.70 -9.10
CA HIS A 262 22.96 -2.42 -8.02
C HIS A 262 22.27 -1.92 -6.75
N ALA A 263 21.01 -1.52 -6.84
CA ALA A 263 20.13 -1.18 -5.72
C ALA A 263 18.70 -1.60 -6.02
N LEU A 264 17.89 -1.81 -4.98
CA LEU A 264 16.47 -2.11 -5.08
C LEU A 264 15.66 -1.17 -4.20
N VAL A 265 14.40 -0.92 -4.58
CA VAL A 265 13.44 -0.27 -3.69
C VAL A 265 12.96 -1.30 -2.68
N GLN A 266 13.34 -1.11 -1.40
CA GLN A 266 13.00 -2.04 -0.33
C GLN A 266 12.92 -1.32 1.01
N ASP A 267 11.81 -1.50 1.74
CA ASP A 267 11.68 -0.96 3.10
C ASP A 267 12.82 -1.44 4.01
N GLU A 268 13.33 -0.55 4.85
CA GLU A 268 14.45 -0.87 5.74
C GLU A 268 14.12 -2.00 6.71
N GLY A 269 12.89 -2.08 7.22
CA GLY A 269 12.44 -3.20 8.05
C GLY A 269 12.50 -4.53 7.31
N SER A 270 12.17 -4.54 6.01
CA SER A 270 12.31 -5.73 5.16
C SER A 270 13.79 -6.11 4.92
N GLN A 271 14.70 -5.12 4.84
CA GLN A 271 16.15 -5.38 4.76
C GLN A 271 16.66 -5.99 6.06
N LEU A 272 16.21 -5.47 7.22
CA LEU A 272 16.57 -6.01 8.53
C LEU A 272 16.12 -7.47 8.71
N VAL A 273 14.91 -7.82 8.25
CA VAL A 273 14.43 -9.22 8.26
C VAL A 273 15.35 -10.13 7.44
N ALA A 274 15.71 -9.75 6.22
CA ALA A 274 16.62 -10.55 5.40
C ALA A 274 18.01 -10.69 6.07
N ARG A 275 18.56 -9.58 6.56
CA ARG A 275 19.84 -9.55 7.29
C ARG A 275 19.79 -10.41 8.55
N ALA A 276 18.72 -10.36 9.33
CA ALA A 276 18.58 -11.12 10.57
C ALA A 276 18.74 -12.64 10.36
N LEU A 277 18.18 -13.18 9.27
CA LEU A 277 18.38 -14.60 8.94
C LEU A 277 19.87 -14.95 8.78
N THR A 278 20.67 -14.06 8.16
CA THR A 278 22.11 -14.30 7.93
C THR A 278 22.93 -14.19 9.20
N LEU A 279 22.45 -13.43 10.19
CA LEU A 279 23.10 -13.24 11.49
C LEU A 279 22.71 -14.28 12.54
N ALA A 280 21.64 -15.05 12.29
CA ALA A 280 21.20 -16.07 13.24
C ALA A 280 22.35 -17.07 13.51
N PRO A 281 22.63 -17.37 14.79
CA PRO A 281 23.72 -18.29 15.14
C PRO A 281 23.44 -19.68 14.57
N LEU A 282 24.43 -20.23 13.87
CA LEU A 282 24.32 -21.52 13.20
C LEU A 282 25.68 -22.20 13.16
N ALA A 283 25.73 -23.43 13.61
CA ALA A 283 26.91 -24.29 13.44
C ALA A 283 26.88 -24.97 12.06
N ASP A 284 28.05 -25.10 11.43
CA ASP A 284 28.24 -25.86 10.19
C ASP A 284 27.31 -25.45 9.05
N ASP A 285 27.16 -24.13 8.77
CA ASP A 285 26.40 -23.60 7.64
C ASP A 285 27.04 -24.10 6.30
N GLN A 286 26.32 -24.96 5.59
CA GLN A 286 26.76 -25.52 4.30
C GLN A 286 26.37 -24.59 3.12
N GLY A 287 25.74 -23.45 3.40
CA GLY A 287 25.34 -22.45 2.41
C GLY A 287 24.11 -22.83 1.60
N ARG A 288 23.27 -23.74 2.08
CA ARG A 288 21.97 -24.07 1.47
C ARG A 288 20.87 -23.21 2.10
N TRP A 289 20.53 -22.10 1.48
CA TRP A 289 19.53 -21.17 1.99
C TRP A 289 18.24 -21.21 1.16
N LEU A 290 17.10 -20.94 1.78
CA LEU A 290 15.78 -20.98 1.16
C LEU A 290 14.98 -19.71 1.51
N ASP A 291 14.36 -19.11 0.51
CA ASP A 291 13.30 -18.12 0.67
C ASP A 291 11.99 -18.75 0.17
N LEU A 292 11.11 -19.14 1.09
CA LEU A 292 9.92 -19.94 0.79
C LEU A 292 8.75 -19.11 0.23
N CYS A 293 8.80 -17.75 0.33
CA CYS A 293 7.75 -16.84 -0.13
C CYS A 293 8.38 -15.63 -0.83
N ALA A 294 9.19 -15.90 -1.86
CA ALA A 294 10.20 -15.00 -2.39
C ALA A 294 9.67 -13.74 -3.10
N GLY A 295 8.48 -13.80 -3.69
CA GLY A 295 7.99 -12.72 -4.54
C GLY A 295 7.75 -11.40 -3.80
N PRO A 296 8.12 -10.28 -4.39
CA PRO A 296 8.70 -10.07 -5.72
C PRO A 296 10.24 -10.13 -5.80
N GLY A 297 10.97 -10.65 -4.80
CA GLY A 297 12.41 -10.87 -4.87
C GLY A 297 13.29 -9.92 -4.07
N GLY A 298 12.73 -8.93 -3.36
CA GLY A 298 13.55 -7.95 -2.62
C GLY A 298 14.37 -8.56 -1.49
N LYS A 299 13.76 -9.39 -0.63
CA LYS A 299 14.46 -10.10 0.45
C LYS A 299 15.41 -11.15 -0.12
N THR A 300 14.95 -11.90 -1.13
CA THR A 300 15.77 -12.88 -1.85
C THR A 300 17.04 -12.27 -2.42
N ALA A 301 16.94 -11.11 -3.09
CA ALA A 301 18.08 -10.42 -3.69
C ALA A 301 19.11 -9.98 -2.63
N LEU A 302 18.64 -9.46 -1.50
CA LEU A 302 19.53 -9.07 -0.41
C LEU A 302 20.20 -10.30 0.24
N LEU A 303 19.44 -11.37 0.52
CA LEU A 303 19.98 -12.64 1.03
C LEU A 303 21.05 -13.20 0.09
N ALA A 304 20.75 -13.23 -1.21
CA ALA A 304 21.68 -13.77 -2.20
C ALA A 304 22.94 -12.90 -2.38
N ALA A 305 22.79 -11.57 -2.29
CA ALA A 305 23.97 -10.69 -2.34
C ALA A 305 24.88 -10.88 -1.13
N ILE A 306 24.32 -11.09 0.07
CA ILE A 306 25.08 -11.44 1.27
C ILE A 306 25.69 -12.84 1.12
N ALA A 307 24.95 -13.81 0.55
CA ALA A 307 25.37 -15.18 0.33
C ALA A 307 26.64 -15.30 -0.53
N VAL A 308 26.86 -14.37 -1.48
CA VAL A 308 28.08 -14.34 -2.31
C VAL A 308 29.36 -14.37 -1.44
N GLY A 309 29.36 -13.60 -0.35
CA GLY A 309 30.52 -13.49 0.55
C GLY A 309 30.83 -14.79 1.32
N SER A 310 29.83 -15.65 1.52
CA SER A 310 29.97 -16.94 2.22
C SER A 310 30.01 -18.16 1.27
N GLY A 311 29.83 -17.96 -0.05
CA GLY A 311 29.70 -19.03 -1.02
C GLY A 311 28.37 -19.77 -0.97
N ALA A 312 27.38 -19.22 -0.27
CA ALA A 312 26.05 -19.81 -0.15
C ALA A 312 25.19 -19.56 -1.42
N ARG A 313 24.17 -20.41 -1.57
CA ARG A 313 23.17 -20.30 -2.65
C ARG A 313 21.76 -20.21 -2.07
N VAL A 314 20.90 -19.44 -2.70
CA VAL A 314 19.53 -19.27 -2.27
C VAL A 314 18.58 -19.97 -3.25
N THR A 315 17.74 -20.88 -2.75
CA THR A 315 16.56 -21.33 -3.49
C THR A 315 15.40 -20.39 -3.15
N ALA A 316 14.71 -19.89 -4.16
CA ALA A 316 13.60 -18.97 -4.01
C ALA A 316 12.30 -19.60 -4.54
N VAL A 317 11.24 -19.65 -3.73
CA VAL A 317 9.96 -20.27 -4.09
C VAL A 317 8.87 -19.21 -4.19
N GLU A 318 8.16 -19.18 -5.31
CA GLU A 318 7.00 -18.30 -5.53
C GLU A 318 5.97 -19.00 -6.40
N PRO A 319 4.70 -19.15 -5.98
CA PRO A 319 3.68 -19.86 -6.76
C PRO A 319 3.16 -19.10 -7.98
N ALA A 320 3.15 -17.78 -7.95
CA ALA A 320 2.59 -16.97 -9.03
C ALA A 320 3.65 -16.68 -10.09
N GLU A 321 3.41 -17.12 -11.34
CA GLU A 321 4.33 -17.00 -12.47
C GLU A 321 4.88 -15.56 -12.62
N HIS A 322 4.00 -14.57 -12.72
CA HIS A 322 4.40 -13.16 -12.90
C HIS A 322 5.26 -12.61 -11.74
N ARG A 323 5.10 -13.16 -10.52
CA ARG A 323 5.94 -12.78 -9.36
C ARG A 323 7.25 -13.55 -9.35
N ALA A 324 7.25 -14.81 -9.79
CA ALA A 324 8.47 -15.59 -9.99
C ALA A 324 9.38 -14.93 -11.04
N ASP A 325 8.81 -14.42 -12.13
CA ASP A 325 9.54 -13.62 -13.14
C ASP A 325 10.18 -12.37 -12.53
N LEU A 326 9.49 -11.68 -11.62
CA LEU A 326 10.06 -10.55 -10.89
C LEU A 326 11.21 -10.99 -9.96
N VAL A 327 11.10 -12.15 -9.32
CA VAL A 327 12.21 -12.71 -8.52
C VAL A 327 13.43 -12.96 -9.43
N VAL A 328 13.25 -13.62 -10.58
CA VAL A 328 14.33 -13.85 -11.56
C VAL A 328 14.99 -12.54 -11.98
N GLN A 329 14.18 -11.53 -12.29
CA GLN A 329 14.67 -10.22 -12.71
C GLN A 329 15.46 -9.51 -11.59
N ASN A 330 14.93 -9.46 -10.36
CA ASN A 330 15.53 -8.77 -9.23
C ASN A 330 16.77 -9.49 -8.68
N THR A 331 16.92 -10.77 -8.96
CA THR A 331 18.08 -11.59 -8.52
C THR A 331 19.07 -11.87 -9.63
N SER A 332 18.94 -11.21 -10.77
CA SER A 332 19.85 -11.41 -11.91
C SER A 332 21.33 -11.24 -11.51
N GLY A 333 22.16 -12.19 -11.92
CA GLY A 333 23.58 -12.23 -11.59
C GLY A 333 23.90 -12.59 -10.13
N LEU A 334 22.94 -13.06 -9.34
CA LEU A 334 23.11 -13.57 -7.98
C LEU A 334 22.98 -15.10 -7.94
N PRO A 335 23.53 -15.77 -6.92
CA PRO A 335 23.45 -17.23 -6.78
C PRO A 335 22.06 -17.68 -6.29
N VAL A 336 21.04 -17.49 -7.14
CA VAL A 336 19.64 -17.81 -6.85
C VAL A 336 19.10 -18.79 -7.87
N ASP A 337 18.44 -19.85 -7.37
CA ASP A 337 17.65 -20.78 -8.14
C ASP A 337 16.17 -20.52 -7.85
N VAL A 338 15.39 -20.06 -8.84
CA VAL A 338 13.98 -19.72 -8.67
C VAL A 338 13.11 -20.92 -9.06
N LEU A 339 12.24 -21.33 -8.15
CA LEU A 339 11.29 -22.41 -8.32
C LEU A 339 9.86 -21.85 -8.26
N GLN A 340 9.13 -21.99 -9.37
CA GLN A 340 7.70 -21.70 -9.38
C GLN A 340 6.93 -22.87 -8.76
N ALA A 341 6.58 -22.76 -7.48
CA ALA A 341 5.88 -23.81 -6.74
C ALA A 341 5.12 -23.22 -5.55
N ASP A 342 4.15 -23.98 -5.04
CA ASP A 342 3.53 -23.67 -3.75
C ASP A 342 4.48 -24.02 -2.61
N GLY A 343 4.79 -23.05 -1.74
CA GLY A 343 5.67 -23.21 -0.59
C GLY A 343 5.27 -24.33 0.37
N ARG A 344 4.00 -24.76 0.33
CA ARG A 344 3.49 -25.89 1.12
C ARG A 344 3.85 -27.27 0.56
N SER A 345 4.21 -27.31 -0.72
CA SER A 345 4.52 -28.56 -1.45
C SER A 345 5.52 -28.31 -2.58
N THR A 346 6.74 -27.94 -2.21
CA THR A 346 7.79 -27.50 -3.15
C THR A 346 8.40 -28.64 -3.96
N GLY A 347 8.37 -29.88 -3.45
CA GLY A 347 9.13 -30.99 -4.00
C GLY A 347 10.63 -30.93 -3.72
N LEU A 348 11.10 -29.97 -2.90
CA LEU A 348 12.51 -29.84 -2.52
C LEU A 348 12.91 -30.87 -1.46
N GLU A 349 14.13 -31.38 -1.57
CA GLU A 349 14.73 -32.23 -0.56
C GLU A 349 15.09 -31.42 0.68
N PRO A 350 14.82 -31.92 1.90
CA PRO A 350 15.23 -31.30 3.15
C PRO A 350 16.77 -31.11 3.24
N GLY A 351 17.21 -30.26 4.17
CA GLY A 351 18.62 -30.02 4.42
C GLY A 351 19.06 -28.58 4.22
N PHE A 352 18.11 -27.62 4.24
CA PHE A 352 18.45 -26.20 4.23
C PHE A 352 18.96 -25.73 5.58
N ASP A 353 20.03 -24.94 5.56
CA ASP A 353 20.64 -24.36 6.74
C ASP A 353 19.82 -23.20 7.29
N ARG A 354 19.39 -22.31 6.41
CA ARG A 354 18.63 -21.09 6.71
C ARG A 354 17.40 -21.00 5.83
N VAL A 355 16.24 -20.80 6.44
CA VAL A 355 14.98 -20.69 5.73
C VAL A 355 14.27 -19.41 6.12
N LEU A 356 13.97 -18.57 5.14
CA LEU A 356 13.10 -17.40 5.30
C LEU A 356 11.64 -17.76 4.95
N VAL A 357 10.72 -17.33 5.80
CA VAL A 357 9.28 -17.36 5.51
C VAL A 357 8.75 -15.94 5.71
N ASP A 358 8.87 -15.10 4.68
CA ASP A 358 8.15 -13.81 4.63
C ASP A 358 6.70 -14.07 4.22
N ALA A 359 5.89 -14.45 5.19
CA ALA A 359 4.60 -15.08 4.94
C ALA A 359 3.55 -14.11 4.35
N PRO A 360 2.72 -14.58 3.39
CA PRO A 360 1.53 -13.84 2.99
C PRO A 360 0.65 -13.52 4.20
N CYS A 361 0.29 -12.23 4.37
CA CYS A 361 -0.43 -11.74 5.54
C CYS A 361 -1.43 -10.64 5.15
N THR A 362 -2.14 -10.10 6.13
CA THR A 362 -3.04 -8.95 5.91
C THR A 362 -2.33 -7.71 5.38
N GLY A 363 -1.05 -7.55 5.67
CA GLY A 363 -0.27 -6.37 5.27
C GLY A 363 -0.57 -5.11 6.08
N LEU A 364 -1.14 -5.24 7.28
CA LEU A 364 -1.50 -4.11 8.15
C LEU A 364 -0.28 -3.28 8.60
N GLY A 365 0.92 -3.84 8.50
CA GLY A 365 2.15 -3.12 8.83
C GLY A 365 2.68 -2.22 7.70
N ALA A 366 2.12 -2.30 6.48
CA ALA A 366 2.55 -1.55 5.31
C ALA A 366 1.50 -0.54 4.81
N LEU A 367 0.54 -0.14 5.67
CA LEU A 367 -0.60 0.71 5.30
C LEU A 367 -0.17 2.10 4.81
N ARG A 368 0.93 2.66 5.31
CA ARG A 368 1.48 3.93 4.81
C ARG A 368 1.84 3.87 3.32
N ARG A 369 2.30 2.71 2.83
CA ARG A 369 2.67 2.47 1.43
C ARG A 369 1.50 1.97 0.58
N ARG A 370 0.53 1.30 1.21
CA ARG A 370 -0.66 0.71 0.58
C ARG A 370 -1.92 1.11 1.35
N PRO A 371 -2.30 2.40 1.33
CA PRO A 371 -3.41 2.90 2.15
C PRO A 371 -4.76 2.28 1.81
N ASP A 372 -4.95 1.83 0.56
CA ASP A 372 -6.14 1.09 0.12
C ASP A 372 -6.30 -0.27 0.82
N SER A 373 -5.21 -0.89 1.27
CA SER A 373 -5.24 -2.20 1.94
C SER A 373 -6.05 -2.18 3.24
N ARG A 374 -6.10 -1.05 3.96
CA ARG A 374 -6.90 -0.92 5.19
C ARG A 374 -8.40 -1.13 4.97
N TRP A 375 -8.88 -0.89 3.75
CA TRP A 375 -10.29 -0.99 3.36
C TRP A 375 -10.61 -2.27 2.57
N ARG A 376 -9.60 -2.94 2.03
CA ARG A 376 -9.74 -4.21 1.31
C ARG A 376 -9.84 -5.38 2.26
N ARG A 377 -9.02 -5.37 3.30
CA ARG A 377 -8.95 -6.44 4.28
C ARG A 377 -10.14 -6.41 5.23
N GLN A 378 -10.60 -7.61 5.58
CA GLN A 378 -11.70 -7.84 6.49
C GLN A 378 -11.26 -8.80 7.61
N PRO A 379 -11.84 -8.74 8.81
CA PRO A 379 -11.57 -9.73 9.87
C PRO A 379 -11.79 -11.18 9.41
N ALA A 380 -12.71 -11.39 8.47
CA ALA A 380 -13.00 -12.71 7.89
C ALA A 380 -11.83 -13.31 7.08
N ASP A 381 -10.84 -12.50 6.67
CA ASP A 381 -9.66 -12.98 5.94
C ASP A 381 -8.65 -13.68 6.87
N ILE A 382 -8.62 -13.31 8.16
CA ILE A 382 -7.64 -13.78 9.14
C ILE A 382 -7.58 -15.30 9.26
N PRO A 383 -8.69 -16.05 9.38
CA PRO A 383 -8.63 -17.50 9.50
C PRO A 383 -7.97 -18.20 8.31
N ALA A 384 -8.21 -17.73 7.09
CA ALA A 384 -7.62 -18.33 5.90
C ALA A 384 -6.12 -18.02 5.81
N LEU A 385 -5.71 -16.78 6.09
CA LEU A 385 -4.31 -16.35 6.09
C LEU A 385 -3.51 -17.07 7.18
N THR A 386 -4.00 -17.16 8.40
CA THR A 386 -3.30 -17.83 9.50
C THR A 386 -3.17 -19.33 9.30
N ARG A 387 -4.13 -19.96 8.61
CA ARG A 387 -4.00 -21.37 8.19
C ARG A 387 -2.84 -21.53 7.20
N LEU A 388 -2.82 -20.70 6.14
CA LEU A 388 -1.75 -20.70 5.14
C LEU A 388 -0.37 -20.45 5.78
N GLN A 389 -0.28 -19.48 6.69
CA GLN A 389 0.97 -19.15 7.40
C GLN A 389 1.49 -20.34 8.22
N ARG A 390 0.60 -21.07 8.94
CA ARG A 390 0.97 -22.28 9.68
C ARG A 390 1.45 -23.40 8.75
N GLU A 391 0.77 -23.61 7.62
CA GLU A 391 1.16 -24.60 6.62
C GLU A 391 2.52 -24.29 5.99
N LEU A 392 2.79 -23.00 5.66
CA LEU A 392 4.08 -22.55 5.14
C LEU A 392 5.21 -22.71 6.18
N LEU A 393 4.95 -22.31 7.43
CA LEU A 393 5.95 -22.45 8.49
C LEU A 393 6.26 -23.92 8.80
N ALA A 394 5.26 -24.79 8.78
CA ALA A 394 5.44 -26.24 8.92
C ALA A 394 6.31 -26.82 7.78
N SER A 395 6.05 -26.42 6.54
CA SER A 395 6.85 -26.79 5.37
C SER A 395 8.31 -26.30 5.51
N ALA A 396 8.50 -25.05 5.91
CA ALA A 396 9.84 -24.50 6.16
C ALA A 396 10.62 -25.29 7.21
N ILE A 397 9.98 -25.61 8.34
CA ILE A 397 10.58 -26.43 9.39
C ILE A 397 10.94 -27.83 8.87
N ALA A 398 10.06 -28.43 8.05
CA ALA A 398 10.35 -29.76 7.46
C ALA A 398 11.56 -29.72 6.53
N LEU A 399 11.69 -28.67 5.70
CA LEU A 399 12.81 -28.48 4.75
C LEU A 399 14.13 -28.10 5.44
N THR A 400 14.07 -27.49 6.61
CA THR A 400 15.27 -27.11 7.39
C THR A 400 15.96 -28.38 7.94
N ARG A 401 17.30 -28.42 7.92
CA ARG A 401 18.04 -29.49 8.59
C ARG A 401 17.95 -29.40 10.12
N PRO A 402 18.21 -30.46 10.85
CA PRO A 402 18.48 -30.36 12.30
C PRO A 402 19.60 -29.34 12.58
N GLY A 403 19.46 -28.55 13.64
CA GLY A 403 20.35 -27.43 13.95
C GLY A 403 20.26 -26.24 12.99
N GLY A 404 19.43 -26.27 11.95
CA GLY A 404 19.17 -25.15 11.05
C GLY A 404 18.19 -24.15 11.62
N VAL A 405 18.09 -22.98 11.00
CA VAL A 405 17.27 -21.84 11.47
C VAL A 405 16.19 -21.48 10.47
N VAL A 406 14.97 -21.30 10.96
CA VAL A 406 13.85 -20.70 10.23
C VAL A 406 13.59 -19.30 10.78
N LEU A 407 13.59 -18.28 9.92
CA LEU A 407 13.11 -16.94 10.27
C LEU A 407 11.70 -16.75 9.68
N TYR A 408 10.70 -16.72 10.54
CA TYR A 408 9.33 -16.38 10.19
C TYR A 408 9.14 -14.88 10.31
N ALA A 409 8.56 -14.25 9.28
CA ALA A 409 8.28 -12.82 9.26
C ALA A 409 6.92 -12.52 8.61
N THR A 410 6.31 -11.42 9.02
CA THR A 410 5.12 -10.83 8.37
C THR A 410 5.20 -9.31 8.40
N CYS A 411 4.61 -8.65 7.41
CA CYS A 411 4.34 -7.20 7.47
C CYS A 411 2.95 -6.93 8.09
N SER A 412 2.71 -7.51 9.27
CA SER A 412 1.46 -7.36 10.02
C SER A 412 1.75 -7.40 11.52
N PRO A 413 1.17 -6.50 12.34
CA PRO A 413 1.23 -6.60 13.79
C PRO A 413 0.13 -7.51 14.38
N HIS A 414 -0.81 -8.03 13.57
CA HIS A 414 -1.96 -8.79 14.06
C HIS A 414 -1.52 -10.06 14.80
N LEU A 415 -1.89 -10.21 16.08
CA LEU A 415 -1.39 -11.28 16.95
C LEU A 415 -1.65 -12.69 16.42
N ALA A 416 -2.77 -12.92 15.70
CA ALA A 416 -3.04 -14.22 15.12
C ALA A 416 -2.09 -14.58 13.98
N GLU A 417 -1.53 -13.58 13.27
CA GLU A 417 -0.58 -13.75 12.17
C GLU A 417 0.89 -13.78 12.63
N THR A 418 1.15 -13.40 13.87
CA THR A 418 2.48 -13.26 14.47
C THR A 418 2.70 -14.33 15.55
N ILE A 419 2.58 -13.96 16.81
CA ILE A 419 2.79 -14.87 17.96
C ILE A 419 1.87 -16.08 17.93
N GLY A 420 0.67 -15.97 17.37
CA GLY A 420 -0.29 -17.07 17.23
C GLY A 420 0.21 -18.17 16.29
N VAL A 421 0.84 -17.83 15.17
CA VAL A 421 1.45 -18.79 14.24
C VAL A 421 2.71 -19.42 14.83
N VAL A 422 3.59 -18.59 15.41
CA VAL A 422 4.81 -19.05 16.05
C VAL A 422 4.51 -19.97 17.24
N GLY A 423 3.56 -19.59 18.10
CA GLY A 423 3.15 -20.41 19.24
C GLY A 423 2.55 -21.76 18.83
N ASP A 424 1.87 -21.83 17.69
CA ASP A 424 1.40 -23.11 17.12
C ASP A 424 2.59 -23.99 16.66
N ALA A 425 3.56 -23.40 15.98
CA ALA A 425 4.76 -24.10 15.52
C ALA A 425 5.57 -24.69 16.69
N LEU A 426 5.78 -23.91 17.75
CA LEU A 426 6.49 -24.36 18.97
C LEU A 426 5.79 -25.53 19.68
N ARG A 427 4.47 -25.63 19.57
CA ARG A 427 3.73 -26.76 20.18
C ARG A 427 3.74 -28.03 19.32
N ARG A 428 3.86 -27.89 17.99
CA ARG A 428 3.62 -29.01 17.06
C ARG A 428 4.86 -29.56 16.39
N HIS A 429 5.96 -28.78 16.39
CA HIS A 429 7.18 -29.13 15.69
C HIS A 429 8.39 -29.11 16.63
N PRO A 430 9.46 -29.84 16.33
CA PRO A 430 10.68 -29.87 17.12
C PRO A 430 11.52 -28.60 16.89
N VAL A 431 11.02 -27.47 17.34
CA VAL A 431 11.70 -26.16 17.24
C VAL A 431 11.66 -25.43 18.56
N ILE A 432 12.64 -24.58 18.81
CA ILE A 432 12.65 -23.62 19.92
C ILE A 432 12.80 -22.19 19.37
N ALA A 433 12.23 -21.22 20.05
CA ALA A 433 12.44 -19.82 19.74
C ALA A 433 13.82 -19.36 20.19
N LEU A 434 14.55 -18.69 19.30
CA LEU A 434 15.74 -17.93 19.64
C LEU A 434 15.34 -16.51 20.04
N ASP A 435 16.16 -15.84 20.86
CA ASP A 435 16.00 -14.39 21.02
C ASP A 435 16.39 -13.71 19.68
N THR A 436 15.38 -13.18 19.00
CA THR A 436 15.51 -12.58 17.68
C THR A 436 16.04 -11.15 17.74
N ARG A 437 15.91 -10.48 18.90
CA ARG A 437 16.23 -9.05 19.06
C ARG A 437 17.70 -8.70 18.76
N PRO A 438 18.71 -9.48 19.21
CA PRO A 438 20.11 -9.19 18.88
C PRO A 438 20.39 -9.22 17.37
N LEU A 439 19.57 -9.94 16.57
CA LEU A 439 19.73 -10.01 15.12
C LEU A 439 19.31 -8.72 14.41
N PHE A 440 18.62 -7.84 15.13
CA PHE A 440 18.14 -6.54 14.62
C PHE A 440 18.97 -5.35 15.12
N GLU A 441 20.06 -5.58 15.84
CA GLU A 441 20.96 -4.47 16.22
C GLU A 441 21.37 -3.62 15.02
N PRO A 442 21.36 -2.26 15.16
CA PRO A 442 21.25 -1.46 16.39
C PRO A 442 19.83 -0.98 16.73
N VAL A 443 18.77 -1.64 16.28
CA VAL A 443 17.37 -1.20 16.54
C VAL A 443 17.02 -1.42 18.01
N ALA A 444 16.50 -0.37 18.67
CA ALA A 444 15.95 -0.43 20.01
C ALA A 444 14.42 -0.62 20.00
N ASP A 445 13.80 -0.78 21.15
CA ASP A 445 12.33 -0.81 21.36
C ASP A 445 11.61 -1.89 20.50
N LEU A 446 12.21 -3.06 20.41
CA LEU A 446 11.76 -4.20 19.59
C LEU A 446 10.62 -5.01 20.22
N GLY A 447 10.21 -4.68 21.45
CA GLY A 447 9.25 -5.43 22.26
C GLY A 447 9.90 -6.27 23.34
N ASP A 448 9.08 -6.93 24.18
CA ASP A 448 9.53 -7.64 25.39
C ASP A 448 10.18 -9.01 25.08
N GLY A 449 10.29 -9.40 23.84
CA GLY A 449 10.98 -10.58 23.34
C GLY A 449 10.25 -11.90 23.55
N PRO A 450 10.78 -13.02 23.02
CA PRO A 450 12.02 -13.13 22.20
C PRO A 450 11.84 -12.74 20.72
N TYR A 451 10.71 -12.19 20.36
CA TYR A 451 10.38 -11.81 18.99
C TYR A 451 10.64 -10.32 18.75
N VAL A 452 10.61 -9.92 17.51
CA VAL A 452 10.76 -8.52 17.10
C VAL A 452 9.44 -8.01 16.51
N GLN A 453 9.00 -6.82 16.94
CA GLN A 453 7.94 -6.06 16.29
C GLN A 453 8.46 -4.65 15.99
N LEU A 454 8.65 -4.36 14.71
CA LEU A 454 8.94 -2.99 14.23
C LEU A 454 7.65 -2.20 14.10
N TRP A 455 7.76 -0.87 14.24
CA TRP A 455 6.63 0.04 14.16
C TRP A 455 6.98 1.30 13.35
N PRO A 456 6.09 1.81 12.49
CA PRO A 456 6.35 3.03 11.72
C PRO A 456 6.66 4.25 12.59
N HIS A 457 5.90 4.47 13.67
CA HIS A 457 6.06 5.62 14.56
C HIS A 457 7.32 5.57 15.43
N ARG A 458 7.89 4.40 15.69
CA ARG A 458 9.14 4.22 16.47
C ARG A 458 10.36 4.17 15.57
N HIS A 459 10.27 3.39 14.47
CA HIS A 459 11.43 3.00 13.67
C HIS A 459 11.46 3.64 12.28
N GLY A 460 10.36 4.24 11.80
CA GLY A 460 10.28 4.77 10.44
C GLY A 460 10.20 3.68 9.35
N THR A 461 10.07 2.41 9.74
CA THR A 461 9.94 1.25 8.85
C THR A 461 8.49 0.78 8.75
N ASP A 462 8.19 -0.16 7.87
CA ASP A 462 6.92 -0.90 7.94
C ASP A 462 6.86 -1.71 9.26
N ALA A 463 5.64 -1.97 9.77
CA ALA A 463 5.48 -2.78 10.98
C ALA A 463 5.75 -4.24 10.65
N MET A 464 7.02 -4.64 10.75
CA MET A 464 7.46 -6.01 10.51
C MET A 464 7.51 -6.78 11.83
N PHE A 465 6.96 -7.99 11.82
CA PHE A 465 7.20 -9.00 12.86
C PHE A 465 8.26 -9.98 12.39
N ALA A 466 9.12 -10.43 13.30
CA ALA A 466 10.11 -11.49 13.03
C ALA A 466 10.32 -12.41 14.23
N ALA A 467 10.45 -13.71 13.97
CA ALA A 467 10.75 -14.75 14.96
C ALA A 467 11.73 -15.78 14.38
N ALA A 468 12.88 -15.94 15.01
CA ALA A 468 13.86 -16.94 14.66
C ALA A 468 13.60 -18.25 15.43
N LEU A 469 13.54 -19.37 14.73
CA LEU A 469 13.29 -20.69 15.26
C LEU A 469 14.46 -21.62 14.93
N LEU A 470 15.04 -22.26 15.94
CA LEU A 470 16.07 -23.30 15.76
C LEU A 470 15.38 -24.65 15.70
N LYS A 471 15.67 -25.44 14.65
CA LYS A 471 15.20 -26.83 14.56
C LYS A 471 16.08 -27.76 15.41
N LEU A 472 15.42 -28.53 16.27
CA LEU A 472 16.07 -29.50 17.13
C LEU A 472 16.36 -30.80 16.38
N ASP A 473 17.36 -31.55 16.86
CA ASP A 473 17.55 -32.94 16.48
C ASP A 473 16.40 -33.79 17.01
N THR A 474 15.78 -34.63 16.19
CA THR A 474 14.69 -35.53 16.56
C THR A 474 15.08 -36.97 16.40
#